data_34b054897b31474e207219b21493ad57
#
_entry.id   34b054897b31474e207219b21493ad57
#
_cell.length_a   1.000
_cell.length_b   1.000
_cell.length_c   1.000
_cell.angle_alpha   90.00
_cell.angle_beta   90.00
_cell.angle_gamma   90.00
#
_symmetry.space_group_name_H-M   'P 1'
#
loop_
_entity.id
_entity.type
_entity.pdbx_description
1 polymer ?
#
loop_
_entity_poly.entity_id
_entity_poly.type
_entity_poly.pdbx_seq_one_letter_code
_entity_poly.pdbx_strand_id
1 'polypeptide(L)'
;MIFFKLFFKFIAFILTLIIAIPVIATGRVWWTGNHPATGQAHYAVVLGAAQLNGRPGEVLEARLAQARNLYKEKRVEKIITVGFSQPGDRTTEARAGAAWLRASGVSSRDLIIVNSGTDTYTSTLAYAKKITDKSRDVFLVTDPWHCLRAVTMATDFKLRASCVPVKKGPNSSENASSRYLLREAGAYLAYITLGRRGIHLSDHTFQSIQGG
;
A
#
# COMPACT_ATOMS: atom_id res chain seq x y z
N MET A 1 28.00 31.46 29.95
CA MET A 1 27.12 32.03 28.89
C MET A 1 27.12 31.25 27.59
N ILE A 2 28.27 30.78 27.09
CA ILE A 2 28.36 30.03 25.79
C ILE A 2 27.63 28.68 25.86
N PHE A 3 27.83 27.89 26.91
CA PHE A 3 27.17 26.60 27.12
C PHE A 3 25.63 26.70 27.10
N PHE A 4 25.10 27.75 27.73
CA PHE A 4 23.65 27.97 27.77
C PHE A 4 23.06 28.28 26.39
N LYS A 5 23.74 29.10 25.59
CA LYS A 5 23.37 29.39 24.21
C LYS A 5 23.43 28.13 23.32
N LEU A 6 24.45 27.28 23.52
CA LEU A 6 24.61 26.05 22.79
C LEU A 6 23.50 25.03 23.12
N PHE A 7 23.15 24.92 24.41
CA PHE A 7 22.05 24.07 24.87
C PHE A 7 20.69 24.49 24.28
N PHE A 8 20.39 25.79 24.28
CA PHE A 8 19.14 26.26 23.65
C PHE A 8 19.10 26.04 22.12
N LYS A 9 20.23 26.22 21.44
CA LYS A 9 20.33 25.90 20.00
C LYS A 9 20.09 24.41 19.72
N PHE A 10 20.64 23.55 20.57
CA PHE A 10 20.45 22.11 20.48
C PHE A 10 18.98 21.72 20.68
N ILE A 11 18.32 22.26 21.72
CA ILE A 11 16.88 22.04 21.95
C ILE A 11 16.05 22.54 20.76
N ALA A 12 16.31 23.75 20.29
CA ALA A 12 15.62 24.32 19.14
C ALA A 12 15.80 23.44 17.88
N PHE A 13 16.99 22.89 17.65
CA PHE A 13 17.27 21.97 16.55
C PHE A 13 16.46 20.67 16.70
N ILE A 14 16.41 20.06 17.88
CA ILE A 14 15.62 18.85 18.13
C ILE A 14 14.12 19.12 17.91
N LEU A 15 13.60 20.22 18.43
CA LEU A 15 12.20 20.61 18.22
C LEU A 15 11.89 20.81 16.73
N THR A 16 12.82 21.42 15.99
CA THR A 16 12.69 21.56 14.54
C THR A 16 12.59 20.21 13.85
N LEU A 17 13.44 19.23 14.21
CA LEU A 17 13.39 17.89 13.64
C LEU A 17 12.08 17.15 13.97
N ILE A 18 11.59 17.27 15.21
CA ILE A 18 10.33 16.65 15.66
C ILE A 18 9.14 17.13 14.83
N ILE A 19 9.15 18.38 14.38
CA ILE A 19 8.12 18.95 13.53
C ILE A 19 8.39 18.68 12.04
N ALA A 20 9.61 18.88 11.58
CA ALA A 20 9.95 18.79 10.16
C ALA A 20 9.80 17.36 9.61
N ILE A 21 10.20 16.34 10.37
CA ILE A 21 10.14 14.94 9.91
C ILE A 21 8.69 14.50 9.59
N PRO A 22 7.70 14.67 10.50
CA PRO A 22 6.31 14.34 10.18
C PRO A 22 5.73 15.18 9.03
N VAL A 23 6.06 16.47 8.95
CA VAL A 23 5.60 17.34 7.87
C VAL A 23 6.13 16.86 6.52
N ILE A 24 7.42 16.56 6.42
CA ILE A 24 8.04 16.03 5.20
C ILE A 24 7.44 14.67 4.83
N ALA A 25 7.24 13.78 5.80
CA ALA A 25 6.63 12.47 5.57
C ALA A 25 5.20 12.61 5.02
N THR A 26 4.39 13.50 5.63
CA THR A 26 3.03 13.78 5.17
C THR A 26 3.03 14.35 3.75
N GLY A 27 3.91 15.30 3.45
CA GLY A 27 4.08 15.85 2.11
C GLY A 27 4.47 14.79 1.08
N ARG A 28 5.36 13.86 1.43
CA ARG A 28 5.73 12.74 0.55
C ARG A 28 4.58 11.77 0.31
N VAL A 29 3.80 11.43 1.35
CA VAL A 29 2.62 10.57 1.21
C VAL A 29 1.61 11.22 0.28
N TRP A 30 1.30 12.50 0.50
CA TRP A 30 0.41 13.27 -0.36
C TRP A 30 0.90 13.32 -1.80
N TRP A 31 2.18 13.64 -2.00
CA TRP A 31 2.79 13.72 -3.32
C TRP A 31 2.69 12.39 -4.07
N THR A 32 3.11 11.29 -3.44
CA THR A 32 3.10 9.96 -4.07
C THR A 32 1.68 9.52 -4.41
N GLY A 33 0.70 9.81 -3.55
CA GLY A 33 -0.70 9.46 -3.79
C GLY A 33 -1.37 10.25 -4.92
N ASN A 34 -0.89 11.47 -5.20
CA ASN A 34 -1.45 12.33 -6.25
C ASN A 34 -0.66 12.28 -7.57
N HIS A 35 0.48 11.60 -7.62
CA HIS A 35 1.29 11.45 -8.83
C HIS A 35 1.36 9.96 -9.24
N PRO A 36 0.31 9.47 -9.93
CA PRO A 36 0.26 8.08 -10.37
C PRO A 36 1.38 7.76 -11.35
N ALA A 37 1.90 6.55 -11.28
CA ALA A 37 2.87 6.07 -12.25
C ALA A 37 2.29 6.06 -13.67
N THR A 38 3.12 6.41 -14.62
CA THR A 38 2.86 6.36 -16.07
C THR A 38 3.60 5.18 -16.70
N GLY A 39 3.36 4.94 -18.00
CA GLY A 39 4.04 3.85 -18.74
C GLY A 39 3.43 2.47 -18.45
N GLN A 40 4.28 1.45 -18.50
CA GLN A 40 3.91 0.03 -18.40
C GLN A 40 4.70 -0.66 -17.30
N ALA A 41 4.14 -1.74 -16.76
CA ALA A 41 4.80 -2.69 -15.88
C ALA A 41 4.38 -4.12 -16.25
N HIS A 42 5.12 -5.12 -15.84
CA HIS A 42 4.73 -6.51 -16.10
C HIS A 42 3.55 -6.93 -15.23
N TYR A 43 3.52 -6.48 -13.99
CA TYR A 43 2.47 -6.83 -13.03
C TYR A 43 1.71 -5.62 -12.49
N ALA A 44 0.39 -5.78 -12.31
CA ALA A 44 -0.38 -5.00 -11.35
C ALA A 44 -0.59 -5.83 -10.09
N VAL A 45 -0.16 -5.34 -8.93
CA VAL A 45 -0.39 -5.99 -7.64
C VAL A 45 -1.52 -5.25 -6.94
N VAL A 46 -2.66 -5.92 -6.79
CA VAL A 46 -3.83 -5.39 -6.06
C VAL A 46 -3.66 -5.74 -4.59
N LEU A 47 -3.44 -4.74 -3.75
CA LEU A 47 -3.35 -4.95 -2.31
C LEU A 47 -4.75 -5.23 -1.74
N GLY A 48 -4.82 -6.21 -0.85
CA GLY A 48 -6.05 -6.66 -0.21
C GLY A 48 -6.77 -5.55 0.57
N ALA A 49 -8.05 -5.73 0.70
CA ALA A 49 -8.94 -4.97 1.57
C ALA A 49 -10.16 -5.84 1.85
N ALA A 50 -11.00 -5.41 2.80
CA ALA A 50 -12.13 -6.20 3.27
C ALA A 50 -12.98 -6.81 2.13
N GLN A 51 -13.38 -8.05 2.33
CA GLN A 51 -14.36 -8.76 1.51
C GLN A 51 -15.47 -9.31 2.42
N LEU A 52 -16.64 -9.58 1.88
CA LEU A 52 -17.76 -10.19 2.60
C LEU A 52 -18.25 -11.40 1.83
N ASN A 53 -18.03 -12.58 2.39
CA ASN A 53 -18.48 -13.86 1.81
C ASN A 53 -18.10 -14.08 0.34
N GLY A 54 -16.88 -13.67 -0.05
CA GLY A 54 -16.38 -13.79 -1.43
C GLY A 54 -16.73 -12.63 -2.35
N ARG A 55 -17.41 -11.61 -1.84
CA ARG A 55 -17.68 -10.35 -2.58
C ARG A 55 -16.68 -9.30 -2.10
N PRO A 56 -15.92 -8.66 -3.00
CA PRO A 56 -15.09 -7.53 -2.64
C PRO A 56 -15.93 -6.42 -2.00
N GLY A 57 -15.46 -5.87 -0.87
CA GLY A 57 -16.00 -4.62 -0.36
C GLY A 57 -15.63 -3.44 -1.27
N GLU A 58 -16.27 -2.29 -1.09
CA GLU A 58 -16.14 -1.13 -1.98
C GLU A 58 -14.68 -0.68 -2.20
N VAL A 59 -13.85 -0.73 -1.16
CA VAL A 59 -12.42 -0.37 -1.26
C VAL A 59 -11.67 -1.38 -2.13
N LEU A 60 -11.88 -2.69 -1.91
CA LEU A 60 -11.24 -3.72 -2.72
C LEU A 60 -11.74 -3.66 -4.17
N GLU A 61 -13.02 -3.46 -4.38
CA GLU A 61 -13.62 -3.34 -5.72
C GLU A 61 -13.04 -2.16 -6.49
N ALA A 62 -12.84 -1.01 -5.86
CA ALA A 62 -12.20 0.15 -6.48
C ALA A 62 -10.76 -0.16 -6.95
N ARG A 63 -9.98 -0.89 -6.13
CA ARG A 63 -8.63 -1.34 -6.49
C ARG A 63 -8.66 -2.33 -7.66
N LEU A 64 -9.59 -3.29 -7.63
CA LEU A 64 -9.77 -4.28 -8.70
C LEU A 64 -10.18 -3.61 -10.02
N ALA A 65 -11.09 -2.64 -9.97
CA ALA A 65 -11.50 -1.87 -11.14
C ALA A 65 -10.32 -1.09 -11.74
N GLN A 66 -9.48 -0.48 -10.92
CA GLN A 66 -8.28 0.21 -11.37
C GLN A 66 -7.28 -0.76 -12.04
N ALA A 67 -7.02 -1.92 -11.43
CA ALA A 67 -6.13 -2.94 -12.01
C ALA A 67 -6.66 -3.51 -13.31
N ARG A 68 -7.98 -3.77 -13.40
CA ARG A 68 -8.63 -4.18 -14.64
C ARG A 68 -8.47 -3.14 -15.76
N ASN A 69 -8.58 -1.85 -15.44
CA ASN A 69 -8.39 -0.78 -16.42
C ASN A 69 -6.95 -0.78 -16.94
N LEU A 70 -5.94 -0.91 -16.06
CA LEU A 70 -4.53 -1.04 -16.47
C LEU A 70 -4.32 -2.23 -17.42
N TYR A 71 -4.96 -3.37 -17.13
CA TYR A 71 -4.90 -4.57 -17.97
C TYR A 71 -5.56 -4.34 -19.33
N LYS A 72 -6.75 -3.74 -19.38
CA LYS A 72 -7.45 -3.41 -20.64
C LYS A 72 -6.69 -2.40 -21.49
N GLU A 73 -6.03 -1.45 -20.86
CA GLU A 73 -5.15 -0.45 -21.50
C GLU A 73 -3.79 -1.04 -21.95
N LYS A 74 -3.55 -2.35 -21.70
CA LYS A 74 -2.28 -3.04 -21.96
C LYS A 74 -1.09 -2.39 -21.26
N ARG A 75 -1.32 -1.73 -20.15
CA ARG A 75 -0.28 -1.17 -19.29
C ARG A 75 0.33 -2.21 -18.34
N VAL A 76 -0.36 -3.32 -18.14
CA VAL A 76 0.15 -4.50 -17.43
C VAL A 76 -0.23 -5.78 -18.15
N GLU A 77 0.60 -6.80 -18.04
CA GLU A 77 0.40 -8.11 -18.65
C GLU A 77 -0.37 -9.05 -17.71
N LYS A 78 -0.08 -8.99 -16.42
CA LYS A 78 -0.67 -9.87 -15.40
C LYS A 78 -1.14 -9.09 -14.18
N ILE A 79 -2.13 -9.64 -13.48
CA ILE A 79 -2.61 -9.08 -12.22
C ILE A 79 -2.36 -10.08 -11.10
N ILE A 80 -1.74 -9.61 -10.02
CA ILE A 80 -1.56 -10.34 -8.77
C ILE A 80 -2.58 -9.81 -7.77
N THR A 81 -3.45 -10.67 -7.26
CA THR A 81 -4.31 -10.35 -6.11
C THR A 81 -3.66 -10.91 -4.85
N VAL A 82 -3.51 -10.09 -3.83
CA VAL A 82 -2.92 -10.50 -2.55
C VAL A 82 -3.88 -10.17 -1.41
N GLY A 83 -3.93 -11.06 -0.44
CA GLY A 83 -4.75 -10.87 0.77
C GLY A 83 -5.10 -12.20 1.42
N PHE A 84 -5.45 -12.11 2.69
CA PHE A 84 -5.74 -13.23 3.57
C PHE A 84 -7.24 -13.28 3.89
N SER A 85 -7.66 -14.21 4.73
CA SER A 85 -9.02 -14.29 5.25
C SER A 85 -9.05 -13.90 6.72
N GLN A 86 -10.05 -13.15 7.15
CA GLN A 86 -10.33 -12.95 8.56
C GLN A 86 -10.96 -14.22 9.17
N PRO A 87 -10.87 -14.43 10.49
CA PRO A 87 -11.58 -15.50 11.15
C PRO A 87 -13.09 -15.47 10.82
N GLY A 88 -13.62 -16.59 10.35
CA GLY A 88 -15.01 -16.71 9.90
C GLY A 88 -15.24 -16.49 8.41
N ASP A 89 -14.27 -15.99 7.68
CA ASP A 89 -14.37 -15.84 6.23
C ASP A 89 -14.35 -17.19 5.50
N ARG A 90 -15.21 -17.33 4.50
CA ARG A 90 -15.27 -18.52 3.63
C ARG A 90 -14.17 -18.54 2.56
N THR A 91 -13.55 -17.41 2.29
CA THR A 91 -12.52 -17.25 1.26
C THR A 91 -11.58 -16.10 1.59
N THR A 92 -10.45 -16.02 0.88
CA THR A 92 -9.48 -14.93 1.04
C THR A 92 -9.85 -13.72 0.19
N GLU A 93 -9.38 -12.54 0.60
CA GLU A 93 -9.48 -11.31 -0.20
C GLU A 93 -8.88 -11.51 -1.60
N ALA A 94 -7.73 -12.21 -1.68
CA ALA A 94 -7.07 -12.53 -2.94
C ALA A 94 -7.95 -13.37 -3.87
N ARG A 95 -8.64 -14.39 -3.35
CA ARG A 95 -9.56 -15.24 -4.15
C ARG A 95 -10.81 -14.48 -4.55
N ALA A 96 -11.40 -13.71 -3.65
CA ALA A 96 -12.55 -12.86 -3.95
C ALA A 96 -12.21 -11.87 -5.08
N GLY A 97 -11.06 -11.21 -4.98
CA GLY A 97 -10.57 -10.29 -6.00
C GLY A 97 -10.32 -10.97 -7.36
N ALA A 98 -9.69 -12.15 -7.37
CA ALA A 98 -9.46 -12.88 -8.61
C ALA A 98 -10.78 -13.38 -9.26
N ALA A 99 -11.77 -13.77 -8.46
CA ALA A 99 -13.09 -14.14 -8.97
C ALA A 99 -13.78 -12.94 -9.63
N TRP A 100 -13.74 -11.77 -8.99
CA TRP A 100 -14.29 -10.52 -9.54
C TRP A 100 -13.60 -10.12 -10.84
N LEU A 101 -12.26 -10.20 -10.92
CA LEU A 101 -11.50 -9.88 -12.13
C LEU A 101 -11.84 -10.81 -13.28
N ARG A 102 -11.97 -12.12 -13.05
CA ARG A 102 -12.42 -13.09 -14.06
C ARG A 102 -13.80 -12.75 -14.59
N ALA A 103 -14.75 -12.50 -13.70
CA ALA A 103 -16.10 -12.08 -14.07
C ALA A 103 -16.11 -10.75 -14.85
N SER A 104 -15.07 -9.91 -14.66
CA SER A 104 -14.89 -8.62 -15.34
C SER A 104 -14.07 -8.72 -16.65
N GLY A 105 -13.77 -9.94 -17.13
CA GLY A 105 -13.12 -10.20 -18.43
C GLY A 105 -11.60 -10.27 -18.41
N VAL A 106 -10.97 -10.42 -17.23
CA VAL A 106 -9.52 -10.69 -17.14
C VAL A 106 -9.29 -12.20 -17.32
N SER A 107 -8.36 -12.57 -18.20
CA SER A 107 -8.02 -13.98 -18.44
C SER A 107 -7.48 -14.65 -17.18
N SER A 108 -7.94 -15.88 -16.90
CA SER A 108 -7.42 -16.67 -15.77
C SER A 108 -5.93 -16.97 -15.85
N ARG A 109 -5.35 -16.98 -17.08
CA ARG A 109 -3.91 -17.20 -17.30
C ARG A 109 -3.08 -16.02 -16.82
N ASP A 110 -3.68 -14.82 -16.77
CA ASP A 110 -3.02 -13.58 -16.42
C ASP A 110 -3.28 -13.17 -14.96
N LEU A 111 -3.94 -14.06 -14.18
CA LEU A 111 -4.22 -13.86 -12.77
C LEU A 111 -3.32 -14.74 -11.90
N ILE A 112 -2.66 -14.12 -10.94
CA ILE A 112 -1.87 -14.78 -9.90
C ILE A 112 -2.53 -14.49 -8.55
N ILE A 113 -2.84 -15.55 -7.79
CA ILE A 113 -3.51 -15.44 -6.49
C ILE A 113 -2.49 -15.70 -5.38
N VAL A 114 -2.33 -14.75 -4.47
CA VAL A 114 -1.45 -14.85 -3.31
C VAL A 114 -2.29 -14.85 -2.05
N ASN A 115 -2.70 -16.02 -1.58
CA ASN A 115 -3.53 -16.22 -0.39
C ASN A 115 -2.70 -16.10 0.90
N SER A 116 -2.02 -14.98 1.09
CA SER A 116 -1.08 -14.80 2.20
C SER A 116 -0.90 -13.32 2.51
N GLY A 117 -0.52 -13.03 3.75
CA GLY A 117 -0.25 -11.67 4.20
C GLY A 117 -1.39 -11.10 5.01
N THR A 118 -1.20 -11.05 6.34
CA THR A 118 -2.14 -10.48 7.32
C THR A 118 -1.98 -8.97 7.49
N ASP A 119 -0.87 -8.42 7.00
CA ASP A 119 -0.53 -7.01 7.01
C ASP A 119 0.21 -6.63 5.72
N THR A 120 0.54 -5.35 5.56
CA THR A 120 1.22 -4.85 4.35
C THR A 120 2.61 -5.46 4.15
N TYR A 121 3.37 -5.68 5.23
CA TYR A 121 4.72 -6.24 5.14
C TYR A 121 4.71 -7.70 4.70
N THR A 122 3.91 -8.53 5.36
CA THR A 122 3.78 -9.96 5.05
C THR A 122 3.15 -10.19 3.68
N SER A 123 2.19 -9.35 3.29
CA SER A 123 1.64 -9.33 1.92
C SER A 123 2.70 -9.01 0.88
N THR A 124 3.55 -8.00 1.15
CA THR A 124 4.64 -7.60 0.24
C THR A 124 5.66 -8.72 0.07
N LEU A 125 6.07 -9.35 1.16
CA LEU A 125 6.97 -10.51 1.14
C LEU A 125 6.36 -11.66 0.31
N ALA A 126 5.05 -11.91 0.47
CA ALA A 126 4.37 -13.01 -0.19
C ALA A 126 4.31 -12.81 -1.72
N TYR A 127 3.88 -11.65 -2.21
CA TYR A 127 3.85 -11.43 -3.66
C TYR A 127 5.25 -11.24 -4.26
N ALA A 128 6.21 -10.66 -3.53
CA ALA A 128 7.57 -10.54 -4.01
C ALA A 128 8.23 -11.90 -4.27
N LYS A 129 7.93 -12.91 -3.44
CA LYS A 129 8.38 -14.30 -3.64
C LYS A 129 7.73 -14.97 -4.87
N LYS A 130 6.56 -14.50 -5.31
CA LYS A 130 5.90 -15.04 -6.51
C LYS A 130 6.43 -14.43 -7.81
N ILE A 131 7.05 -13.27 -7.74
CA ILE A 131 7.66 -12.59 -8.89
C ILE A 131 9.09 -13.10 -9.06
N THR A 132 9.24 -14.19 -9.81
CA THR A 132 10.52 -14.89 -10.00
C THR A 132 11.20 -14.58 -11.33
N ASP A 133 10.48 -13.97 -12.27
CA ASP A 133 11.01 -13.61 -13.58
C ASP A 133 11.97 -12.41 -13.51
N LYS A 134 12.66 -12.14 -14.64
CA LYS A 134 13.60 -11.02 -14.74
C LYS A 134 12.92 -9.67 -14.68
N SER A 135 11.64 -9.60 -15.05
CA SER A 135 10.85 -8.37 -14.99
C SER A 135 10.28 -8.20 -13.58
N ARG A 136 10.92 -7.32 -12.81
CA ARG A 136 10.47 -6.95 -11.47
C ARG A 136 9.70 -5.64 -11.44
N ASP A 137 9.18 -5.21 -12.60
CA ASP A 137 8.39 -3.99 -12.71
C ASP A 137 6.96 -4.26 -12.27
N VAL A 138 6.55 -3.54 -11.24
CA VAL A 138 5.23 -3.72 -10.64
C VAL A 138 4.52 -2.39 -10.45
N PHE A 139 3.26 -2.34 -10.83
CA PHE A 139 2.34 -1.30 -10.39
C PHE A 139 1.58 -1.79 -9.16
N LEU A 140 1.74 -1.10 -8.05
CA LEU A 140 0.95 -1.33 -6.85
C LEU A 140 -0.37 -0.57 -6.98
N VAL A 141 -1.48 -1.29 -6.89
CA VAL A 141 -2.83 -0.72 -6.97
C VAL A 141 -3.42 -0.73 -5.57
N THR A 142 -3.54 0.46 -4.99
CA THR A 142 -4.01 0.67 -3.62
C THR A 142 -4.59 2.07 -3.45
N ASP A 143 -4.94 2.45 -2.23
CA ASP A 143 -5.41 3.78 -1.89
C ASP A 143 -4.27 4.81 -2.01
N PRO A 144 -4.53 6.06 -2.40
CA PRO A 144 -3.49 7.06 -2.64
C PRO A 144 -2.56 7.27 -1.45
N TRP A 145 -3.09 7.40 -0.24
CA TRP A 145 -2.22 7.65 0.92
C TRP A 145 -1.39 6.44 1.33
N HIS A 146 -1.81 5.23 0.95
CA HIS A 146 -1.05 4.00 1.18
C HIS A 146 0.12 3.80 0.18
N CYS A 147 0.15 4.52 -0.94
CA CYS A 147 1.11 4.35 -2.03
C CYS A 147 2.57 4.41 -1.58
N LEU A 148 2.96 5.45 -0.82
CA LEU A 148 4.37 5.64 -0.43
C LEU A 148 4.89 4.47 0.39
N ARG A 149 4.13 4.01 1.38
CA ARG A 149 4.52 2.89 2.26
C ARG A 149 4.61 1.59 1.48
N ALA A 150 3.61 1.30 0.64
CA ALA A 150 3.58 0.10 -0.18
C ALA A 150 4.76 0.05 -1.17
N VAL A 151 5.05 1.15 -1.88
CA VAL A 151 6.18 1.24 -2.81
C VAL A 151 7.50 1.07 -2.07
N THR A 152 7.65 1.71 -0.91
CA THR A 152 8.88 1.60 -0.12
C THR A 152 9.14 0.15 0.29
N MET A 153 8.12 -0.55 0.81
CA MET A 153 8.24 -1.97 1.17
C MET A 153 8.58 -2.84 -0.04
N ALA A 154 7.90 -2.66 -1.16
CA ALA A 154 8.15 -3.44 -2.36
C ALA A 154 9.58 -3.24 -2.90
N THR A 155 10.08 -2.01 -2.83
CA THR A 155 11.46 -1.67 -3.24
C THR A 155 12.49 -2.33 -2.33
N ASP A 156 12.24 -2.38 -1.02
CA ASP A 156 13.10 -3.08 -0.06
C ASP A 156 13.18 -4.59 -0.36
N PHE A 157 12.13 -5.18 -0.95
CA PHE A 157 12.12 -6.56 -1.49
C PHE A 157 12.62 -6.67 -2.94
N LYS A 158 13.36 -5.66 -3.42
CA LYS A 158 14.04 -5.65 -4.74
C LYS A 158 13.07 -5.65 -5.94
N LEU A 159 11.86 -5.17 -5.77
CA LEU A 159 10.95 -4.90 -6.87
C LEU A 159 11.15 -3.46 -7.38
N ARG A 160 10.99 -3.27 -8.69
CA ARG A 160 10.90 -1.93 -9.29
C ARG A 160 9.44 -1.49 -9.22
N ALA A 161 9.05 -1.01 -8.04
CA ALA A 161 7.68 -0.70 -7.71
C ALA A 161 7.33 0.77 -7.96
N SER A 162 6.17 0.98 -8.54
CA SER A 162 5.53 2.29 -8.66
C SER A 162 4.06 2.17 -8.26
N CYS A 163 3.40 3.26 -7.90
CA CYS A 163 2.00 3.22 -7.50
C CYS A 163 1.07 3.77 -8.57
N VAL A 164 -0.05 3.07 -8.77
CA VAL A 164 -1.20 3.58 -9.51
C VAL A 164 -2.40 3.56 -8.57
N PRO A 165 -2.64 4.66 -7.84
CA PRO A 165 -3.70 4.73 -6.85
C PRO A 165 -5.09 4.65 -7.48
N VAL A 166 -6.08 4.27 -6.67
CA VAL A 166 -7.48 4.29 -7.07
C VAL A 166 -7.92 5.72 -7.38
N LYS A 167 -8.60 5.89 -8.52
CA LYS A 167 -9.12 7.19 -8.95
C LYS A 167 -10.52 7.48 -8.40
N LYS A 168 -11.31 6.44 -8.17
CA LYS A 168 -12.70 6.53 -7.69
C LYS A 168 -12.90 5.51 -6.57
N GLY A 169 -13.80 5.81 -5.65
CA GLY A 169 -14.15 4.94 -4.54
C GLY A 169 -13.98 5.63 -3.19
N PRO A 170 -14.30 4.92 -2.08
CA PRO A 170 -14.34 5.52 -0.74
C PRO A 170 -13.02 6.14 -0.28
N ASN A 171 -11.91 5.53 -0.69
CA ASN A 171 -10.56 5.98 -0.31
C ASN A 171 -9.78 6.60 -1.49
N SER A 172 -10.45 7.10 -2.51
CA SER A 172 -9.79 7.89 -3.57
C SER A 172 -9.22 9.21 -3.01
N SER A 173 -8.36 9.89 -3.75
CA SER A 173 -7.75 11.15 -3.32
C SER A 173 -8.77 12.25 -2.98
N GLU A 174 -9.95 12.19 -3.59
CA GLU A 174 -11.06 13.14 -3.34
C GLU A 174 -11.82 12.80 -2.06
N ASN A 175 -11.92 11.51 -1.70
CA ASN A 175 -12.76 11.03 -0.61
C ASN A 175 -11.95 10.61 0.64
N ALA A 176 -10.67 10.35 0.49
CA ALA A 176 -9.81 9.90 1.58
C ALA A 176 -9.54 11.04 2.59
N SER A 177 -9.82 10.78 3.87
CA SER A 177 -9.70 11.77 4.93
C SER A 177 -8.24 12.20 5.19
N SER A 178 -8.07 13.44 5.72
CA SER A 178 -6.77 13.92 6.20
C SER A 178 -6.24 13.08 7.37
N ARG A 179 -7.12 12.51 8.20
CA ARG A 179 -6.75 11.59 9.27
C ARG A 179 -6.08 10.34 8.70
N TYR A 180 -6.59 9.81 7.58
CA TYR A 180 -5.97 8.68 6.90
C TYR A 180 -4.59 9.05 6.34
N LEU A 181 -4.43 10.24 5.77
CA LEU A 181 -3.14 10.76 5.30
C LEU A 181 -2.10 10.80 6.43
N LEU A 182 -2.45 11.36 7.59
CA LEU A 182 -1.56 11.44 8.76
C LEU A 182 -1.23 10.06 9.33
N ARG A 183 -2.21 9.15 9.37
CA ARG A 183 -1.99 7.75 9.79
C ARG A 183 -0.95 7.06 8.89
N GLU A 184 -1.08 7.20 7.58
CA GLU A 184 -0.12 6.60 6.64
C GLU A 184 1.25 7.26 6.70
N ALA A 185 1.34 8.55 6.98
CA ALA A 185 2.62 9.22 7.24
C ALA A 185 3.31 8.65 8.49
N GLY A 186 2.57 8.45 9.58
CA GLY A 186 3.06 7.81 10.79
C GLY A 186 3.49 6.35 10.56
N ALA A 187 2.67 5.56 9.85
CA ALA A 187 2.96 4.17 9.51
C ALA A 187 4.19 4.05 8.58
N TYR A 188 4.35 4.99 7.65
CA TYR A 188 5.55 5.08 6.82
C TYR A 188 6.80 5.36 7.65
N LEU A 189 6.76 6.34 8.56
CA LEU A 189 7.88 6.65 9.46
C LEU A 189 8.22 5.45 10.35
N ALA A 190 7.22 4.80 10.94
CA ALA A 190 7.41 3.59 11.74
C ALA A 190 8.09 2.48 10.93
N TYR A 191 7.68 2.28 9.68
CA TYR A 191 8.29 1.29 8.82
C TYR A 191 9.77 1.59 8.52
N ILE A 192 10.11 2.80 8.10
CA ILE A 192 11.50 3.12 7.72
C ILE A 192 12.45 3.19 8.92
N THR A 193 11.94 3.42 10.12
CA THR A 193 12.75 3.50 11.35
C THR A 193 12.84 2.16 12.10
N LEU A 194 11.72 1.48 12.29
CA LEU A 194 11.58 0.25 13.06
C LEU A 194 11.44 -0.99 12.17
N GLY A 195 10.55 -0.92 11.17
CA GLY A 195 10.20 -2.06 10.32
C GLY A 195 11.40 -2.62 9.55
N ARG A 196 12.25 -1.76 9.01
CA ARG A 196 13.50 -2.15 8.34
C ARG A 196 14.51 -2.83 9.26
N ARG A 197 14.36 -2.65 10.58
CA ARG A 197 15.20 -3.28 11.62
C ARG A 197 14.57 -4.56 12.18
N GLY A 198 13.49 -5.06 11.56
CA GLY A 198 12.81 -6.29 11.98
C GLY A 198 11.75 -6.11 13.06
N ILE A 199 11.45 -4.87 13.47
CA ILE A 199 10.37 -4.57 14.43
C ILE A 199 9.13 -4.21 13.61
N HIS A 200 8.25 -5.19 13.41
CA HIS A 200 7.03 -5.00 12.63
C HIS A 200 5.87 -4.63 13.55
N LEU A 201 5.35 -3.41 13.36
CA LEU A 201 4.08 -3.01 13.94
C LEU A 201 2.99 -3.44 12.96
N SER A 202 2.10 -4.33 13.40
CA SER A 202 0.99 -4.78 12.55
C SER A 202 0.03 -3.61 12.25
N ASP A 203 -0.60 -3.64 11.08
CA ASP A 203 -1.58 -2.61 10.70
C ASP A 203 -2.77 -2.57 11.69
N HIS A 204 -3.05 -3.69 12.38
CA HIS A 204 -4.07 -3.79 13.42
C HIS A 204 -3.74 -2.98 14.69
N THR A 205 -2.46 -2.79 15.02
CA THR A 205 -2.04 -1.99 16.18
C THR A 205 -2.42 -0.51 16.00
N PHE A 206 -2.41 -0.01 14.78
CA PHE A 206 -2.81 1.37 14.47
C PHE A 206 -4.33 1.57 14.44
N GLN A 207 -5.12 0.52 14.26
CA GLN A 207 -6.59 0.58 14.30
C GLN A 207 -7.12 0.62 15.73
N SER A 208 -6.48 -0.07 16.69
CA SER A 208 -6.90 -0.15 18.08
C SER A 208 -6.69 1.16 18.87
N ILE A 209 -5.77 2.02 18.43
CA ILE A 209 -5.49 3.31 19.09
C ILE A 209 -6.57 4.36 18.77
N GLN A 210 -7.45 4.13 17.79
CA GLN A 210 -8.47 5.09 17.35
C GLN A 210 -9.90 4.72 17.72
N GLY A 211 -10.11 3.60 18.40
CA GLY A 211 -11.44 3.09 18.83
C GLY A 211 -11.73 3.27 20.33
N GLY A 212 -10.96 4.11 21.03
CA GLY A 212 -11.20 4.46 22.43
C GLY A 212 -11.74 5.88 22.56
#